data_e882548a2e141bb61e985ffde4c65c20
#
_entry.id   e882548a2e141bb61e985ffde4c65c20
#
_cell.length_a   1.000
_cell.length_b   1.000
_cell.length_c   1.000
_cell.angle_alpha   90.00
_cell.angle_beta   90.00
_cell.angle_gamma   90.00
#
_symmetry.space_group_name_H-M   'P 1'
#
loop_
_entity.id
_entity.type
_entity.pdbx_description
1 polymer ?
#
loop_
_entity_poly.entity_id
_entity_poly.type
_entity_poly.pdbx_seq_one_letter_code
_entity_poly.pdbx_strand_id
1 'polypeptide(L)'
;MIDTGCRSVNPGSLVKAVLTSCLWTALMIGAQPTLAAVDKITSTTEISLNTPSRAIPESALLDVGIPRLNDGLELTDEEDTVFPEIRFAESIYFSNQLAKILEKSGAWGAVRVIPNQNIIVDLYVTGTILQSDGETLALDIKVVDSSGLTWFAKKYKQSVGKYAYDRRLKSLGDPFQNLFVRIANDLLDYREDLSKDKAEQLRQLSELRFAKLFSPQAFDDYVGEKRDGTLTIERLPASDDSILVRVQKIRDRDYLYVDSMQDYYDEFSQRMHFPYQDFRRSSYDSVVRARQLKKQGNSRIVAGVGAVLAGIYGRSQATSRVANDASIATAAVGGYVIKSGLEKKQQAASYNEAVAEMGVSLEAEIAPRVIALEDQTITLTGSVQAQYQQWQELLQKIYQQERGDL
;
A
#
# COMPACT_ATOMS: atom_id res chain seq x y z
N MET A 1 21.20 86.52 23.91
CA MET A 1 21.01 85.70 25.10
C MET A 1 20.27 84.42 24.57
N ILE A 2 20.97 83.38 24.41
CA ILE A 2 20.51 82.13 23.79
C ILE A 2 20.33 81.14 24.96
N ASP A 3 19.11 80.71 25.19
CA ASP A 3 18.78 79.73 26.24
C ASP A 3 18.69 78.32 25.60
N THR A 4 19.58 77.47 26.00
CA THR A 4 19.66 76.08 25.55
C THR A 4 19.03 75.14 26.57
N GLY A 5 17.74 74.77 26.32
CA GLY A 5 17.04 73.76 27.11
C GLY A 5 17.43 72.35 26.75
N CYS A 6 18.23 71.73 27.61
CA CYS A 6 18.59 70.31 27.51
C CYS A 6 17.45 69.45 28.10
N ARG A 7 16.74 68.67 27.26
CA ARG A 7 15.81 67.68 27.73
C ARG A 7 16.53 66.35 27.96
N SER A 8 16.56 65.93 29.20
CA SER A 8 17.06 64.61 29.61
C SER A 8 16.12 63.49 29.09
N VAL A 9 16.66 62.60 28.28
CA VAL A 9 15.97 61.38 27.84
C VAL A 9 16.20 60.30 28.88
N ASN A 10 15.11 59.76 29.41
CA ASN A 10 15.06 58.75 30.45
C ASN A 10 15.39 57.35 29.85
N PRO A 11 16.50 56.64 30.26
CA PRO A 11 16.95 55.40 29.64
C PRO A 11 16.09 54.16 29.93
N GLY A 12 15.00 54.31 30.71
CA GLY A 12 14.14 53.19 31.11
C GLY A 12 13.09 52.69 30.08
N SER A 13 12.81 53.47 29.03
CA SER A 13 11.78 53.12 28.06
C SER A 13 12.26 52.28 26.85
N LEU A 14 13.56 52.34 26.54
CA LEU A 14 14.14 51.58 25.43
C LEU A 14 14.35 50.09 25.73
N VAL A 15 14.56 49.72 27.00
CA VAL A 15 14.77 48.29 27.39
C VAL A 15 13.48 47.49 27.41
N LYS A 16 12.32 48.12 27.66
CA LYS A 16 11.02 47.42 27.65
C LYS A 16 10.49 47.15 26.23
N ALA A 17 10.86 47.98 25.25
CA ALA A 17 10.46 47.76 23.85
C ALA A 17 11.23 46.65 23.15
N VAL A 18 12.49 46.41 23.54
CA VAL A 18 13.33 45.33 22.94
C VAL A 18 12.98 43.99 23.54
N LEU A 19 12.57 43.88 24.80
CA LEU A 19 12.19 42.62 25.43
C LEU A 19 10.80 42.11 25.00
N THR A 20 9.88 42.99 24.64
CA THR A 20 8.57 42.57 24.06
C THR A 20 8.66 42.14 22.60
N SER A 21 9.61 42.65 21.82
CA SER A 21 9.79 42.24 20.45
C SER A 21 10.45 40.85 20.33
N CYS A 22 11.31 40.43 21.27
CA CYS A 22 11.92 39.12 21.30
C CYS A 22 10.99 37.99 21.76
N LEU A 23 9.93 38.29 22.50
CA LEU A 23 8.97 37.27 22.99
C LEU A 23 7.93 36.89 21.94
N TRP A 24 7.69 37.72 20.91
CA TRP A 24 6.76 37.40 19.82
C TRP A 24 7.37 36.68 18.62
N THR A 25 8.68 36.67 18.49
CA THR A 25 9.39 35.90 17.42
C THR A 25 9.64 34.44 17.80
N ALA A 26 9.50 34.04 19.06
CA ALA A 26 9.73 32.66 19.51
C ALA A 26 8.51 31.73 19.36
N LEU A 27 7.33 32.24 18.95
CA LEU A 27 6.09 31.43 18.88
C LEU A 27 5.68 31.07 17.45
N MET A 28 6.55 31.33 16.45
CA MET A 28 6.35 30.92 15.04
C MET A 28 7.36 29.84 14.62
N ILE A 29 7.66 28.89 15.53
CA ILE A 29 8.17 27.59 15.08
C ILE A 29 6.94 26.82 14.65
N GLY A 30 6.40 27.25 13.52
CA GLY A 30 5.38 26.52 12.80
C GLY A 30 5.90 25.12 12.50
N ALA A 31 5.08 24.10 12.76
CA ALA A 31 5.34 22.75 12.34
C ALA A 31 5.78 22.79 10.87
N GLN A 32 7.07 22.62 10.63
CA GLN A 32 7.59 22.43 9.30
C GLN A 32 6.93 21.14 8.80
N PRO A 33 6.26 21.13 7.63
CA PRO A 33 5.86 19.88 7.04
C PRO A 33 7.14 19.08 6.84
N THR A 34 7.27 18.00 7.57
CA THR A 34 8.35 17.03 7.32
C THR A 34 8.12 16.52 5.92
N LEU A 35 8.87 17.03 4.95
CA LEU A 35 8.91 16.47 3.61
C LEU A 35 9.27 15.00 3.79
N ALA A 36 8.33 14.11 3.55
CA ALA A 36 8.54 12.68 3.64
C ALA A 36 9.80 12.34 2.81
N ALA A 37 10.82 11.82 3.48
CA ALA A 37 12.05 11.45 2.82
C ALA A 37 11.74 10.40 1.74
N VAL A 38 12.30 10.57 0.54
CA VAL A 38 12.18 9.58 -0.54
C VAL A 38 13.42 8.70 -0.50
N ASP A 39 13.23 7.43 -0.16
CA ASP A 39 14.28 6.43 -0.26
C ASP A 39 14.39 5.94 -1.70
N LYS A 40 15.48 6.31 -2.38
CA LYS A 40 15.70 6.00 -3.79
C LYS A 40 16.74 4.89 -3.95
N ILE A 41 16.31 3.75 -4.48
CA ILE A 41 17.16 2.61 -4.82
C ILE A 41 17.55 2.71 -6.30
N THR A 42 18.86 2.79 -6.57
CA THR A 42 19.40 2.86 -7.95
C THR A 42 20.37 1.72 -8.26
N SER A 43 20.76 0.94 -7.25
CA SER A 43 21.66 -0.21 -7.42
C SER A 43 20.89 -1.43 -7.94
N THR A 44 21.54 -2.19 -8.81
CA THR A 44 21.09 -3.52 -9.25
C THR A 44 21.55 -4.63 -8.30
N THR A 45 22.36 -4.30 -7.29
CA THR A 45 22.80 -5.26 -6.28
C THR A 45 21.62 -5.63 -5.40
N GLU A 46 21.42 -6.92 -5.19
CA GLU A 46 20.37 -7.42 -4.31
C GLU A 46 20.59 -6.92 -2.88
N ILE A 47 19.53 -6.36 -2.30
CA ILE A 47 19.48 -5.98 -0.89
C ILE A 47 19.14 -7.24 -0.10
N SER A 48 19.93 -7.55 0.93
CA SER A 48 19.65 -8.67 1.81
C SER A 48 18.41 -8.37 2.66
N LEU A 49 17.52 -9.35 2.76
CA LEU A 49 16.43 -9.30 3.73
C LEU A 49 17.00 -9.56 5.12
N ASN A 50 16.78 -8.60 6.02
CA ASN A 50 17.16 -8.74 7.42
C ASN A 50 16.19 -9.69 8.14
N THR A 51 16.72 -10.37 9.14
CA THR A 51 15.96 -11.20 10.10
C THR A 51 16.17 -10.64 11.50
N PRO A 52 15.27 -10.88 12.46
CA PRO A 52 15.41 -10.38 13.81
C PRO A 52 16.76 -10.73 14.42
N SER A 53 17.43 -9.76 15.04
CA SER A 53 18.72 -9.92 15.71
C SER A 53 18.61 -10.84 16.93
N ARG A 54 17.41 -10.98 17.49
CA ARG A 54 17.05 -11.86 18.61
C ARG A 54 15.73 -12.55 18.34
N ALA A 55 15.56 -13.77 18.84
CA ALA A 55 14.28 -14.45 18.75
C ALA A 55 13.18 -13.63 19.45
N ILE A 56 12.11 -13.36 18.71
CA ILE A 56 10.94 -12.66 19.23
C ILE A 56 10.06 -13.70 19.91
N PRO A 57 9.69 -13.52 21.20
CA PRO A 57 8.77 -14.42 21.87
C PRO A 57 7.41 -14.44 21.17
N GLU A 58 6.74 -15.59 21.14
CA GLU A 58 5.43 -15.76 20.51
C GLU A 58 4.38 -14.76 21.04
N SER A 59 4.42 -14.46 22.35
CA SER A 59 3.53 -13.47 22.98
C SER A 59 3.70 -12.05 22.43
N ALA A 60 4.85 -11.76 21.82
CA ALA A 60 5.20 -10.45 21.28
C ALA A 60 5.24 -10.40 19.74
N LEU A 61 4.92 -11.50 19.03
CA LEU A 61 4.77 -11.51 17.59
C LEU A 61 3.51 -10.74 17.21
N LEU A 62 3.64 -9.72 16.37
CA LEU A 62 2.51 -8.90 15.88
C LEU A 62 1.97 -9.47 14.58
N ASP A 63 0.64 -9.58 14.47
CA ASP A 63 -0.04 -9.93 13.24
C ASP A 63 -0.13 -8.70 12.32
N VAL A 64 0.23 -8.88 11.06
CA VAL A 64 0.31 -7.80 10.06
C VAL A 64 -0.79 -7.98 9.02
N GLY A 65 -1.58 -6.94 8.82
CA GLY A 65 -2.58 -6.86 7.76
C GLY A 65 -2.14 -5.87 6.67
N ILE A 66 -2.18 -6.31 5.43
CA ILE A 66 -1.83 -5.50 4.25
C ILE A 66 -3.07 -5.45 3.37
N PRO A 67 -3.87 -4.36 3.41
CA PRO A 67 -4.95 -4.21 2.46
C PRO A 67 -4.41 -4.03 1.04
N ARG A 68 -5.25 -4.26 0.04
CA ARG A 68 -4.93 -3.87 -1.33
C ARG A 68 -4.39 -2.44 -1.34
N LEU A 69 -3.21 -2.22 -1.93
CA LEU A 69 -2.66 -0.87 -2.05
C LEU A 69 -3.62 0.03 -2.84
N ASN A 70 -3.63 1.31 -2.53
CA ASN A 70 -4.32 2.29 -3.37
C ASN A 70 -3.60 2.35 -4.73
N ASP A 71 -4.37 2.25 -5.81
CA ASP A 71 -3.86 2.25 -7.18
C ASP A 71 -3.25 3.61 -7.60
N GLY A 72 -3.54 4.68 -6.88
CA GLY A 72 -2.97 6.00 -7.09
C GLY A 72 -3.43 6.68 -8.39
N LEU A 73 -4.53 6.24 -8.99
CA LEU A 73 -5.06 6.83 -10.23
C LEU A 73 -5.42 8.30 -10.07
N GLU A 74 -5.88 8.70 -8.89
CA GLU A 74 -6.21 10.10 -8.58
C GLU A 74 -4.97 11.03 -8.54
N LEU A 75 -3.76 10.45 -8.45
CA LEU A 75 -2.51 11.19 -8.36
C LEU A 75 -1.78 11.27 -9.70
N THR A 76 -2.34 10.69 -10.77
CA THR A 76 -1.72 10.67 -12.09
C THR A 76 -2.09 11.91 -12.87
N ASP A 77 -1.10 12.52 -13.53
CA ASP A 77 -1.32 13.64 -14.45
C ASP A 77 -1.95 13.14 -15.77
N GLU A 78 -2.69 14.01 -16.46
CA GLU A 78 -3.28 13.70 -17.78
C GLU A 78 -2.23 13.29 -18.83
N GLU A 79 -0.97 13.67 -18.65
CA GLU A 79 0.15 13.29 -19.53
C GLU A 79 0.69 11.87 -19.25
N ASP A 80 0.34 11.28 -18.11
CA ASP A 80 0.81 9.96 -17.72
C ASP A 80 -0.04 8.86 -18.35
N THR A 81 0.59 7.99 -19.11
CA THR A 81 -0.09 6.83 -19.68
C THR A 81 -0.22 5.75 -18.61
N VAL A 82 -1.31 5.78 -17.87
CA VAL A 82 -1.64 4.79 -16.84
C VAL A 82 -2.87 4.00 -17.27
N PHE A 83 -2.82 2.68 -17.07
CA PHE A 83 -3.92 1.76 -17.41
C PHE A 83 -4.62 1.35 -16.11
N PRO A 84 -5.87 1.79 -15.89
CA PRO A 84 -6.58 1.56 -14.63
C PRO A 84 -6.65 0.08 -14.25
N GLU A 85 -6.92 -0.80 -15.20
CA GLU A 85 -7.07 -2.23 -14.97
C GLU A 85 -5.74 -2.88 -14.55
N ILE A 86 -4.64 -2.45 -15.20
CA ILE A 86 -3.29 -2.92 -14.82
C ILE A 86 -2.92 -2.38 -13.45
N ARG A 87 -3.19 -1.11 -13.17
CA ARG A 87 -2.92 -0.47 -11.89
C ARG A 87 -3.71 -1.14 -10.76
N PHE A 88 -4.95 -1.54 -11.03
CA PHE A 88 -5.73 -2.34 -10.12
C PHE A 88 -5.07 -3.70 -9.84
N ALA A 89 -4.68 -4.44 -10.87
CA ALA A 89 -3.97 -5.72 -10.73
C ALA A 89 -2.65 -5.56 -9.97
N GLU A 90 -1.88 -4.49 -10.24
CA GLU A 90 -0.65 -4.12 -9.53
C GLU A 90 -0.90 -3.91 -8.04
N SER A 91 -2.00 -3.26 -7.67
CA SER A 91 -2.32 -2.97 -6.29
C SER A 91 -2.48 -4.22 -5.42
N ILE A 92 -3.02 -5.29 -5.99
CA ILE A 92 -3.15 -6.61 -5.35
C ILE A 92 -1.82 -7.35 -5.36
N TYR A 93 -1.15 -7.36 -6.53
CA TYR A 93 0.14 -8.03 -6.71
C TYR A 93 1.19 -7.51 -5.73
N PHE A 94 1.31 -6.18 -5.57
CA PHE A 94 2.30 -5.58 -4.67
C PHE A 94 1.98 -5.83 -3.20
N SER A 95 0.71 -5.85 -2.80
CA SER A 95 0.32 -6.25 -1.44
C SER A 95 0.77 -7.67 -1.14
N ASN A 96 0.56 -8.60 -2.06
CA ASN A 96 0.98 -9.99 -1.91
C ASN A 96 2.52 -10.14 -1.93
N GLN A 97 3.24 -9.40 -2.79
CA GLN A 97 4.71 -9.41 -2.79
C GLN A 97 5.27 -8.90 -1.46
N LEU A 98 4.69 -7.83 -0.91
CA LEU A 98 5.11 -7.29 0.38
C LEU A 98 4.81 -8.28 1.52
N ALA A 99 3.64 -8.91 1.51
CA ALA A 99 3.28 -9.93 2.49
C ALA A 99 4.31 -11.08 2.52
N LYS A 100 4.66 -11.63 1.36
CA LYS A 100 5.66 -12.70 1.24
C LYS A 100 7.04 -12.33 1.75
N ILE A 101 7.47 -11.10 1.52
CA ILE A 101 8.77 -10.63 2.00
C ILE A 101 8.75 -10.43 3.52
N LEU A 102 7.67 -9.87 4.07
CA LEU A 102 7.51 -9.72 5.51
C LEU A 102 7.45 -11.07 6.21
N GLU A 103 6.67 -12.01 5.71
CA GLU A 103 6.60 -13.38 6.23
C GLU A 103 7.98 -14.05 6.23
N LYS A 104 8.71 -13.94 5.12
CA LYS A 104 10.07 -14.51 4.98
C LYS A 104 11.07 -13.93 5.99
N SER A 105 10.86 -12.71 6.50
CA SER A 105 11.74 -12.12 7.52
C SER A 105 11.68 -12.84 8.86
N GLY A 106 10.58 -13.54 9.17
CA GLY A 106 10.36 -14.24 10.43
C GLY A 106 10.20 -13.33 11.64
N ALA A 107 9.92 -12.02 11.43
CA ALA A 107 9.82 -11.01 12.47
C ALA A 107 8.39 -10.83 13.01
N TRP A 108 7.40 -11.44 12.37
CA TRP A 108 5.98 -11.18 12.55
C TRP A 108 5.23 -12.44 12.95
N GLY A 109 4.04 -12.28 13.49
CA GLY A 109 3.07 -13.36 13.61
C GLY A 109 2.52 -13.75 12.24
N ALA A 110 1.22 -13.78 12.07
CA ALA A 110 0.66 -14.00 10.74
C ALA A 110 0.73 -12.71 9.90
N VAL A 111 1.17 -12.85 8.65
CA VAL A 111 1.16 -11.75 7.66
C VAL A 111 0.08 -12.05 6.62
N ARG A 112 -0.91 -11.17 6.50
CA ARG A 112 -2.09 -11.41 5.68
C ARG A 112 -2.35 -10.28 4.71
N VAL A 113 -2.63 -10.59 3.46
CA VAL A 113 -3.34 -9.65 2.57
C VAL A 113 -4.81 -9.64 3.00
N ILE A 114 -5.32 -8.46 3.36
CA ILE A 114 -6.68 -8.32 3.90
C ILE A 114 -7.59 -7.59 2.91
N PRO A 115 -8.87 -7.98 2.79
CA PRO A 115 -9.83 -7.35 1.87
C PRO A 115 -10.04 -5.86 2.13
N ASN A 116 -10.02 -5.45 3.39
CA ASN A 116 -10.20 -4.07 3.82
C ASN A 116 -9.58 -3.82 5.21
N GLN A 117 -9.56 -2.57 5.65
CA GLN A 117 -8.99 -2.17 6.94
C GLN A 117 -9.94 -2.40 8.15
N ASN A 118 -11.12 -2.97 7.94
CA ASN A 118 -12.04 -3.28 9.03
C ASN A 118 -11.64 -4.56 9.78
N ILE A 119 -10.79 -5.38 9.16
CA ILE A 119 -10.19 -6.55 9.83
C ILE A 119 -9.23 -6.04 10.90
N ILE A 120 -9.44 -6.45 12.14
CA ILE A 120 -8.64 -5.97 13.26
C ILE A 120 -7.39 -6.82 13.40
N VAL A 121 -6.24 -6.21 13.15
CA VAL A 121 -4.89 -6.77 13.30
C VAL A 121 -4.04 -5.88 14.20
N ASP A 122 -2.83 -6.33 14.54
CA ASP A 122 -1.93 -5.59 15.41
C ASP A 122 -1.21 -4.45 14.67
N LEU A 123 -0.95 -4.65 13.36
CA LEU A 123 -0.22 -3.72 12.52
C LEU A 123 -0.82 -3.68 11.12
N TYR A 124 -1.04 -2.49 10.61
CA TYR A 124 -1.50 -2.24 9.23
C TYR A 124 -0.37 -1.65 8.40
N VAL A 125 -0.08 -2.28 7.27
CA VAL A 125 0.83 -1.74 6.26
C VAL A 125 0.01 -1.32 5.05
N THR A 126 -0.25 -0.02 4.94
CA THR A 126 -1.01 0.58 3.85
C THR A 126 -0.08 1.28 2.87
N GLY A 127 -0.54 1.50 1.65
CA GLY A 127 0.27 2.23 0.68
C GLY A 127 -0.49 2.68 -0.54
N THR A 128 0.15 3.56 -1.31
CA THR A 128 -0.33 4.09 -2.59
C THR A 128 0.72 3.91 -3.66
N ILE A 129 0.33 3.47 -4.84
CA ILE A 129 1.21 3.37 -6.01
C ILE A 129 1.36 4.77 -6.61
N LEU A 130 2.55 5.37 -6.45
CA LEU A 130 2.84 6.69 -7.01
C LEU A 130 3.28 6.61 -8.48
N GLN A 131 4.07 5.59 -8.82
CA GLN A 131 4.56 5.34 -10.17
C GLN A 131 4.78 3.84 -10.33
N SER A 132 4.31 3.27 -11.42
CA SER A 132 4.63 1.91 -11.85
C SER A 132 4.69 1.89 -13.36
N ASP A 133 5.89 1.74 -13.87
CA ASP A 133 6.19 1.57 -15.29
C ASP A 133 7.34 0.56 -15.45
N GLY A 134 7.71 0.24 -16.65
CA GLY A 134 8.78 -0.75 -16.86
C GLY A 134 10.16 -0.31 -16.33
N GLU A 135 10.35 0.95 -15.96
CA GLU A 135 11.63 1.48 -15.50
C GLU A 135 11.63 1.84 -14.02
N THR A 136 10.51 2.29 -13.49
CA THR A 136 10.42 2.81 -12.13
C THR A 136 9.19 2.27 -11.40
N LEU A 137 9.40 1.84 -10.15
CA LEU A 137 8.34 1.61 -9.18
C LEU A 137 8.53 2.58 -8.02
N ALA A 138 7.46 3.31 -7.66
CA ALA A 138 7.44 4.19 -6.51
C ALA A 138 6.16 3.96 -5.70
N LEU A 139 6.32 3.71 -4.41
CA LEU A 139 5.26 3.46 -3.45
C LEU A 139 5.34 4.47 -2.30
N ASP A 140 4.19 4.94 -1.83
CA ASP A 140 4.06 5.67 -0.56
C ASP A 140 3.51 4.69 0.47
N ILE A 141 4.28 4.36 1.48
CA ILE A 141 3.93 3.35 2.48
C ILE A 141 3.73 4.03 3.83
N LYS A 142 2.63 3.66 4.48
CA LYS A 142 2.29 4.09 5.84
C LYS A 142 2.03 2.87 6.71
N VAL A 143 2.65 2.84 7.88
CA VAL A 143 2.51 1.76 8.86
C VAL A 143 1.85 2.32 10.12
N VAL A 144 0.77 1.66 10.55
CA VAL A 144 -0.04 2.09 11.69
C VAL A 144 -0.33 0.88 12.58
N ASP A 145 -0.10 1.00 13.87
CA ASP A 145 -0.39 -0.07 14.82
C ASP A 145 -1.86 -0.08 15.30
N SER A 146 -2.20 -1.08 16.09
CA SER A 146 -3.55 -1.27 16.64
C SER A 146 -4.02 -0.10 17.52
N SER A 147 -3.11 0.73 18.04
CA SER A 147 -3.46 1.94 18.78
C SER A 147 -3.80 3.13 17.87
N GLY A 148 -3.56 3.03 16.56
CA GLY A 148 -3.68 4.14 15.62
C GLY A 148 -2.40 4.97 15.51
N LEU A 149 -1.34 4.64 16.27
CA LEU A 149 -0.06 5.31 16.16
C LEU A 149 0.61 4.97 14.83
N THR A 150 1.01 6.00 14.09
CA THR A 150 1.79 5.83 12.88
C THR A 150 3.26 5.58 13.26
N TRP A 151 3.79 4.41 12.89
CA TRP A 151 5.19 4.09 13.06
C TRP A 151 6.06 4.93 12.11
N PHE A 152 5.71 4.89 10.83
CA PHE A 152 6.29 5.78 9.83
C PHE A 152 5.36 5.94 8.61
N ALA A 153 5.64 6.99 7.83
CA ALA A 153 5.12 7.19 6.48
C ALA A 153 6.30 7.58 5.59
N LYS A 154 6.59 6.78 4.56
CA LYS A 154 7.81 6.93 3.75
C LYS A 154 7.55 6.57 2.30
N LYS A 155 8.15 7.34 1.40
CA LYS A 155 8.13 7.10 -0.04
C LYS A 155 9.35 6.30 -0.46
N TYR A 156 9.12 5.20 -1.15
CA TYR A 156 10.14 4.32 -1.70
C TYR A 156 10.14 4.41 -3.21
N LYS A 157 11.31 4.49 -3.81
CA LYS A 157 11.46 4.55 -5.27
C LYS A 157 12.63 3.69 -5.72
N GLN A 158 12.38 2.76 -6.63
CA GLN A 158 13.41 1.97 -7.30
C GLN A 158 13.32 2.19 -8.80
N SER A 159 14.48 2.38 -9.43
CA SER A 159 14.59 2.42 -10.89
C SER A 159 15.52 1.31 -11.35
N VAL A 160 15.12 0.61 -12.41
CA VAL A 160 15.87 -0.51 -12.97
C VAL A 160 16.37 -0.19 -14.38
N GLY A 161 17.44 -0.85 -14.79
CA GLY A 161 17.98 -0.72 -16.15
C GLY A 161 17.48 -1.87 -17.06
N LYS A 162 17.77 -1.74 -18.36
CA LYS A 162 17.36 -2.73 -19.37
C LYS A 162 17.80 -4.18 -19.06
N TYR A 163 18.87 -4.35 -18.33
CA TYR A 163 19.41 -5.67 -17.97
C TYR A 163 18.55 -6.40 -16.92
N ALA A 164 17.73 -5.69 -16.18
CA ALA A 164 16.80 -6.29 -15.22
C ALA A 164 15.77 -7.22 -15.88
N TYR A 165 15.54 -7.05 -17.19
CA TYR A 165 14.63 -7.86 -18.00
C TYR A 165 15.35 -8.87 -18.93
N ASP A 166 16.68 -9.04 -18.81
CA ASP A 166 17.41 -9.99 -19.63
C ASP A 166 17.28 -11.40 -19.03
N ARG A 167 16.49 -12.24 -19.67
CA ARG A 167 16.28 -13.66 -19.28
C ARG A 167 17.57 -14.51 -19.21
N ARG A 168 18.66 -14.06 -19.83
CA ARG A 168 19.97 -14.73 -19.79
C ARG A 168 20.73 -14.43 -18.50
N LEU A 169 20.47 -13.31 -17.87
CA LEU A 169 20.99 -12.98 -16.56
C LEU A 169 20.08 -13.67 -15.54
N LYS A 170 20.62 -14.64 -14.80
CA LYS A 170 19.89 -15.56 -13.91
C LYS A 170 19.19 -14.91 -12.70
N SER A 171 18.94 -13.62 -12.69
CA SER A 171 18.07 -12.98 -11.71
C SER A 171 16.62 -13.38 -12.03
N LEU A 172 16.16 -14.46 -11.40
CA LEU A 172 14.81 -15.01 -11.58
C LEU A 172 13.76 -14.29 -10.72
N GLY A 173 14.15 -13.22 -9.99
CA GLY A 173 13.27 -12.46 -9.12
C GLY A 173 12.55 -11.31 -9.83
N ASP A 174 11.62 -10.69 -9.13
CA ASP A 174 10.99 -9.44 -9.59
C ASP A 174 12.05 -8.34 -9.67
N PRO A 175 12.16 -7.58 -10.79
CA PRO A 175 13.12 -6.48 -10.95
C PRO A 175 13.07 -5.43 -9.84
N PHE A 176 11.91 -5.29 -9.19
CA PHE A 176 11.69 -4.34 -8.09
C PHE A 176 11.69 -4.99 -6.71
N GLN A 177 12.19 -6.22 -6.57
CA GLN A 177 12.23 -6.93 -5.30
C GLN A 177 12.97 -6.16 -4.21
N ASN A 178 14.04 -5.44 -4.56
CA ASN A 178 14.80 -4.62 -3.60
C ASN A 178 13.94 -3.56 -2.91
N LEU A 179 12.92 -3.01 -3.59
CA LEU A 179 12.02 -2.03 -2.99
C LEU A 179 11.21 -2.67 -1.85
N PHE A 180 10.65 -3.86 -2.07
CA PHE A 180 9.90 -4.58 -1.04
C PHE A 180 10.79 -5.04 0.11
N VAL A 181 12.01 -5.51 -0.19
CA VAL A 181 13.01 -5.86 0.84
C VAL A 181 13.39 -4.64 1.68
N ARG A 182 13.55 -3.47 1.06
CA ARG A 182 13.85 -2.23 1.78
C ARG A 182 12.71 -1.83 2.73
N ILE A 183 11.46 -1.93 2.27
CA ILE A 183 10.29 -1.69 3.11
C ILE A 183 10.28 -2.64 4.31
N ALA A 184 10.52 -3.93 4.06
CA ALA A 184 10.53 -4.95 5.11
C ALA A 184 11.65 -4.72 6.14
N ASN A 185 12.85 -4.32 5.68
CA ASN A 185 13.97 -4.01 6.56
C ASN A 185 13.67 -2.78 7.44
N ASP A 186 13.14 -1.70 6.87
CA ASP A 186 12.74 -0.51 7.64
C ASP A 186 11.66 -0.84 8.68
N LEU A 187 10.75 -1.75 8.34
CA LEU A 187 9.72 -2.21 9.26
C LEU A 187 10.31 -3.05 10.41
N LEU A 188 11.29 -3.89 10.08
CA LEU A 188 12.02 -4.67 11.08
C LEU A 188 12.83 -3.77 12.01
N ASP A 189 13.53 -2.76 11.48
CA ASP A 189 14.29 -1.81 12.31
C ASP A 189 13.37 -1.16 13.36
N TYR A 190 12.17 -0.72 12.93
CA TYR A 190 11.19 -0.16 13.86
C TYR A 190 10.66 -1.19 14.87
N ARG A 191 10.48 -2.44 14.43
CA ARG A 191 10.04 -3.54 15.28
C ARG A 191 11.08 -3.91 16.35
N GLU A 192 12.37 -3.85 16.03
CA GLU A 192 13.46 -4.14 16.99
C GLU A 192 13.60 -3.09 18.09
N ASP A 193 13.23 -1.85 17.79
CA ASP A 193 13.17 -0.76 18.78
C ASP A 193 11.96 -0.89 19.74
N LEU A 194 10.98 -1.74 19.39
CA LEU A 194 9.79 -1.92 20.21
C LEU A 194 10.05 -2.91 21.36
N SER A 195 9.77 -2.49 22.59
CA SER A 195 9.88 -3.38 23.74
C SER A 195 8.87 -4.54 23.67
N LYS A 196 9.22 -5.67 24.31
CA LYS A 196 8.31 -6.81 24.43
C LYS A 196 6.96 -6.41 25.03
N ASP A 197 6.96 -5.68 26.14
CA ASP A 197 5.74 -5.27 26.84
C ASP A 197 4.84 -4.38 25.94
N LYS A 198 5.46 -3.52 25.13
CA LYS A 198 4.70 -2.69 24.21
C LYS A 198 4.08 -3.51 23.08
N ALA A 199 4.79 -4.51 22.55
CA ALA A 199 4.24 -5.42 21.55
C ALA A 199 3.06 -6.23 22.11
N GLU A 200 3.20 -6.76 23.33
CA GLU A 200 2.11 -7.46 24.01
C GLU A 200 0.90 -6.56 24.26
N GLN A 201 1.12 -5.29 24.64
CA GLN A 201 0.03 -4.30 24.76
C GLN A 201 -0.70 -4.05 23.43
N LEU A 202 0.02 -3.98 22.31
CA LEU A 202 -0.62 -3.80 20.99
C LEU A 202 -1.49 -5.00 20.62
N ARG A 203 -1.05 -6.22 20.91
CA ARG A 203 -1.85 -7.45 20.73
C ARG A 203 -3.11 -7.45 21.60
N GLN A 204 -2.95 -7.14 22.88
CA GLN A 204 -4.08 -7.04 23.80
C GLN A 204 -5.07 -5.97 23.36
N LEU A 205 -4.56 -4.82 22.88
CA LEU A 205 -5.42 -3.76 22.38
C LEU A 205 -6.20 -4.20 21.13
N SER A 206 -5.58 -4.90 20.18
CA SER A 206 -6.29 -5.42 19.00
C SER A 206 -7.37 -6.44 19.40
N GLU A 207 -7.08 -7.28 20.38
CA GLU A 207 -8.04 -8.22 20.95
C GLU A 207 -9.25 -7.50 21.57
N LEU A 208 -9.01 -6.49 22.40
CA LEU A 208 -10.07 -5.69 23.03
C LEU A 208 -10.87 -4.88 22.01
N ARG A 209 -10.24 -4.37 20.96
CA ARG A 209 -10.94 -3.71 19.85
C ARG A 209 -11.88 -4.68 19.14
N PHE A 210 -11.43 -5.91 18.90
CA PHE A 210 -12.29 -6.95 18.33
C PHE A 210 -13.43 -7.31 19.29
N ALA A 211 -13.14 -7.47 20.59
CA ALA A 211 -14.15 -7.73 21.60
C ALA A 211 -15.22 -6.62 21.69
N LYS A 212 -14.78 -5.37 21.61
CA LYS A 212 -15.68 -4.20 21.57
C LYS A 212 -16.56 -4.21 20.32
N LEU A 213 -16.08 -4.65 19.16
CA LEU A 213 -16.85 -4.77 17.93
C LEU A 213 -18.02 -5.76 18.06
N PHE A 214 -17.78 -6.92 18.70
CA PHE A 214 -18.77 -7.98 18.86
C PHE A 214 -19.66 -7.81 20.08
N SER A 215 -19.15 -7.27 21.17
CA SER A 215 -19.88 -7.07 22.41
C SER A 215 -19.60 -5.68 23.01
N PRO A 216 -20.08 -4.59 22.37
CA PRO A 216 -19.79 -3.23 22.83
C PRO A 216 -20.24 -3.00 24.27
N GLN A 217 -21.41 -3.52 24.68
CA GLN A 217 -21.93 -3.38 26.03
C GLN A 217 -21.02 -3.97 27.12
N ALA A 218 -20.23 -5.01 26.77
CA ALA A 218 -19.30 -5.64 27.71
C ALA A 218 -17.92 -4.99 27.71
N PHE A 219 -17.47 -4.43 26.57
CA PHE A 219 -16.08 -4.01 26.37
C PHE A 219 -15.89 -2.54 26.04
N ASP A 220 -16.94 -1.70 26.08
CA ASP A 220 -16.84 -0.28 25.73
C ASP A 220 -15.86 0.46 26.64
N ASP A 221 -15.87 0.17 27.96
CA ASP A 221 -15.03 0.78 28.96
C ASP A 221 -13.58 0.22 29.02
N TYR A 222 -13.23 -0.75 28.18
CA TYR A 222 -11.88 -1.36 28.21
C TYR A 222 -10.91 -0.65 27.29
N VAL A 223 -11.42 0.03 26.25
CA VAL A 223 -10.62 0.75 25.27
C VAL A 223 -11.02 2.22 25.30
N GLY A 224 -10.10 3.06 25.73
CA GLY A 224 -10.23 4.51 25.73
C GLY A 224 -9.52 5.14 24.53
N GLU A 225 -9.82 6.41 24.29
CA GLU A 225 -9.18 7.21 23.25
C GLU A 225 -8.53 8.44 23.91
N LYS A 226 -7.26 8.66 23.61
CA LYS A 226 -6.52 9.83 24.04
C LYS A 226 -6.86 11.05 23.21
N ARG A 227 -6.44 12.25 23.67
CA ARG A 227 -6.68 13.53 22.97
C ARG A 227 -6.08 13.59 21.57
N ASP A 228 -5.06 12.81 21.28
CA ASP A 228 -4.39 12.71 19.98
C ASP A 228 -5.02 11.66 19.05
N GLY A 229 -6.14 11.05 19.48
CA GLY A 229 -6.84 10.01 18.73
C GLY A 229 -6.24 8.61 18.88
N THR A 230 -5.17 8.45 19.68
CA THR A 230 -4.61 7.11 19.91
C THR A 230 -5.44 6.33 20.93
N LEU A 231 -5.64 5.03 20.64
CA LEU A 231 -6.35 4.12 21.53
C LEU A 231 -5.44 3.61 22.65
N THR A 232 -6.03 3.40 23.81
CA THR A 232 -5.33 2.88 24.99
C THR A 232 -6.19 1.85 25.72
N ILE A 233 -5.53 0.94 26.42
CA ILE A 233 -6.19 0.00 27.32
C ILE A 233 -6.44 0.71 28.64
N GLU A 234 -7.72 0.89 29.02
CA GLU A 234 -8.12 1.47 30.29
C GLU A 234 -8.10 0.42 31.42
N ARG A 235 -8.50 -0.79 31.08
CA ARG A 235 -8.45 -1.95 31.98
C ARG A 235 -8.38 -3.25 31.20
N LEU A 236 -7.89 -4.30 31.83
CA LEU A 236 -7.91 -5.65 31.27
C LEU A 236 -9.08 -6.44 31.84
N PRO A 237 -9.75 -7.28 31.01
CA PRO A 237 -10.74 -8.22 31.51
C PRO A 237 -10.09 -9.30 32.37
N ALA A 238 -10.87 -9.98 33.19
CA ALA A 238 -10.40 -11.16 33.89
C ALA A 238 -10.01 -12.26 32.88
N SER A 239 -8.96 -13.03 33.21
CA SER A 239 -8.47 -14.09 32.32
C SER A 239 -9.49 -15.21 32.08
N ASP A 240 -10.49 -15.35 32.93
CA ASP A 240 -11.59 -16.31 32.86
C ASP A 240 -12.92 -15.66 32.45
N ASP A 241 -12.91 -14.44 31.92
CA ASP A 241 -14.09 -13.76 31.42
C ASP A 241 -14.74 -14.58 30.28
N SER A 242 -15.93 -15.10 30.56
CA SER A 242 -16.63 -15.99 29.62
C SER A 242 -17.03 -15.31 28.30
N ILE A 243 -17.24 -13.97 28.32
CA ILE A 243 -17.57 -13.20 27.13
C ILE A 243 -16.31 -13.05 26.28
N LEU A 244 -15.16 -12.74 26.90
CA LEU A 244 -13.88 -12.65 26.21
C LEU A 244 -13.52 -13.97 25.54
N VAL A 245 -13.60 -15.08 26.28
CA VAL A 245 -13.32 -16.43 25.75
C VAL A 245 -14.19 -16.75 24.52
N ARG A 246 -15.46 -16.35 24.54
CA ARG A 246 -16.36 -16.52 23.39
C ARG A 246 -15.94 -15.65 22.21
N VAL A 247 -15.63 -14.39 22.46
CA VAL A 247 -15.17 -13.46 21.41
C VAL A 247 -13.85 -13.92 20.81
N GLN A 248 -12.95 -14.47 21.60
CA GLN A 248 -11.68 -15.05 21.10
C GLN A 248 -11.96 -16.20 20.10
N LYS A 249 -12.90 -17.10 20.40
CA LYS A 249 -13.30 -18.15 19.44
C LYS A 249 -13.85 -17.61 18.14
N ILE A 250 -14.61 -16.52 18.21
CA ILE A 250 -15.10 -15.81 17.01
C ILE A 250 -13.93 -15.22 16.22
N ARG A 251 -12.96 -14.59 16.91
CA ARG A 251 -11.75 -14.04 16.28
C ARG A 251 -10.92 -15.13 15.59
N ASP A 252 -10.76 -16.28 16.23
CA ASP A 252 -10.05 -17.40 15.63
C ASP A 252 -10.73 -17.89 14.34
N ARG A 253 -12.06 -17.96 14.32
CA ARG A 253 -12.85 -18.29 13.12
C ARG A 253 -12.69 -17.23 12.03
N ASP A 254 -12.67 -15.95 12.39
CA ASP A 254 -12.44 -14.85 11.46
C ASP A 254 -11.04 -14.94 10.82
N TYR A 255 -10.03 -15.18 11.61
CA TYR A 255 -8.66 -15.36 11.12
C TYR A 255 -8.52 -16.58 10.22
N LEU A 256 -9.11 -17.72 10.58
CA LEU A 256 -9.11 -18.92 9.72
C LEU A 256 -9.78 -18.64 8.37
N TYR A 257 -10.85 -17.84 8.35
CA TYR A 257 -11.48 -17.44 7.11
C TYR A 257 -10.57 -16.53 6.27
N VAL A 258 -9.95 -15.52 6.88
CA VAL A 258 -8.98 -14.63 6.21
C VAL A 258 -7.77 -15.42 5.70
N ASP A 259 -7.25 -16.37 6.49
CA ASP A 259 -6.15 -17.26 6.06
C ASP A 259 -6.55 -18.07 4.83
N SER A 260 -7.77 -18.54 4.78
CA SER A 260 -8.27 -19.27 3.62
C SER A 260 -8.39 -18.40 2.35
N MET A 261 -8.45 -17.07 2.48
CA MET A 261 -8.44 -16.15 1.34
C MET A 261 -7.04 -15.93 0.78
N GLN A 262 -5.96 -16.22 1.54
CA GLN A 262 -4.59 -16.04 1.06
C GLN A 262 -4.33 -16.87 -0.20
N ASP A 263 -4.94 -18.04 -0.33
CA ASP A 263 -4.84 -18.89 -1.51
C ASP A 263 -5.22 -18.14 -2.81
N TYR A 264 -6.28 -17.30 -2.76
CA TYR A 264 -6.70 -16.51 -3.93
C TYR A 264 -5.69 -15.44 -4.30
N TYR A 265 -5.14 -14.74 -3.31
CA TYR A 265 -4.10 -13.72 -3.55
C TYR A 265 -2.81 -14.35 -4.08
N ASP A 266 -2.46 -15.53 -3.58
CA ASP A 266 -1.29 -16.28 -4.01
C ASP A 266 -1.44 -16.83 -5.42
N GLU A 267 -2.57 -17.45 -5.75
CA GLU A 267 -2.87 -17.94 -7.08
C GLU A 267 -2.91 -16.80 -8.10
N PHE A 268 -3.57 -15.67 -7.76
CA PHE A 268 -3.56 -14.47 -8.57
C PHE A 268 -2.13 -13.98 -8.83
N SER A 269 -1.33 -13.84 -7.78
CA SER A 269 0.04 -13.35 -7.88
C SER A 269 0.93 -14.26 -8.72
N GLN A 270 0.76 -15.58 -8.60
CA GLN A 270 1.49 -16.57 -9.41
C GLN A 270 1.09 -16.49 -10.87
N ARG A 271 -0.20 -16.44 -11.20
CA ARG A 271 -0.70 -16.32 -12.57
C ARG A 271 -0.29 -15.00 -13.21
N MET A 272 -0.32 -13.92 -12.46
CA MET A 272 0.05 -12.59 -12.93
C MET A 272 1.56 -12.46 -13.20
N HIS A 273 2.42 -13.17 -12.48
CA HIS A 273 3.87 -12.94 -12.46
C HIS A 273 4.48 -12.85 -13.86
N PHE A 274 4.36 -13.89 -14.70
CA PHE A 274 4.98 -13.91 -16.01
C PHE A 274 4.38 -12.91 -17.01
N PRO A 275 3.06 -12.82 -17.21
CA PRO A 275 2.46 -11.80 -18.07
C PRO A 275 2.83 -10.39 -17.67
N TYR A 276 2.90 -10.14 -16.37
CA TYR A 276 3.25 -8.82 -15.86
C TYR A 276 4.73 -8.47 -16.07
N GLN A 277 5.65 -9.41 -15.93
CA GLN A 277 7.05 -9.18 -16.28
C GLN A 277 7.23 -8.92 -17.79
N ASP A 278 6.50 -9.62 -18.65
CA ASP A 278 6.53 -9.37 -20.09
C ASP A 278 5.89 -8.00 -20.44
N PHE A 279 4.83 -7.59 -19.75
CA PHE A 279 4.27 -6.24 -19.85
C PHE A 279 5.32 -5.16 -19.46
N ARG A 280 5.93 -5.26 -18.28
CA ARG A 280 6.95 -4.30 -17.81
C ARG A 280 8.13 -4.23 -18.78
N ARG A 281 8.59 -5.36 -19.29
CA ARG A 281 9.66 -5.41 -20.28
C ARG A 281 9.29 -4.69 -21.57
N SER A 282 8.08 -4.88 -22.09
CA SER A 282 7.61 -4.19 -23.30
C SER A 282 7.45 -2.68 -23.08
N SER A 283 7.01 -2.29 -21.90
CA SER A 283 6.82 -0.89 -21.50
C SER A 283 8.16 -0.15 -21.30
N TYR A 284 9.19 -0.84 -20.79
CA TYR A 284 10.49 -0.26 -20.49
C TYR A 284 11.07 0.54 -21.67
N ASP A 285 11.17 -0.09 -22.86
CA ASP A 285 11.74 0.55 -24.04
C ASP A 285 10.96 1.81 -24.45
N SER A 286 9.64 1.80 -24.28
CA SER A 286 8.76 2.92 -24.61
C SER A 286 8.92 4.07 -23.62
N VAL A 287 8.98 3.78 -22.32
CA VAL A 287 9.17 4.76 -21.25
C VAL A 287 10.53 5.45 -21.37
N VAL A 288 11.60 4.67 -21.60
CA VAL A 288 12.95 5.22 -21.78
C VAL A 288 13.02 6.12 -23.00
N ARG A 289 12.42 5.74 -24.13
CA ARG A 289 12.36 6.58 -25.33
C ARG A 289 11.59 7.87 -25.09
N ALA A 290 10.40 7.80 -24.47
CA ALA A 290 9.61 8.98 -24.15
C ALA A 290 10.40 9.96 -23.30
N ARG A 291 11.11 9.47 -22.28
CA ARG A 291 11.97 10.29 -21.43
C ARG A 291 13.12 10.94 -22.19
N GLN A 292 13.80 10.21 -23.08
CA GLN A 292 14.87 10.75 -23.91
C GLN A 292 14.38 11.87 -24.82
N LEU A 293 13.21 11.70 -25.44
CA LEU A 293 12.58 12.71 -26.30
C LEU A 293 12.15 13.95 -25.51
N LYS A 294 11.60 13.77 -24.29
CA LYS A 294 11.25 14.87 -23.38
C LYS A 294 12.48 15.69 -22.99
N LYS A 295 13.61 15.02 -22.72
CA LYS A 295 14.89 15.70 -22.42
C LYS A 295 15.45 16.47 -23.62
N GLN A 296 15.17 16.06 -24.84
CA GLN A 296 15.61 16.76 -26.06
C GLN A 296 14.70 17.93 -26.44
N GLY A 297 13.69 18.26 -25.63
CA GLY A 297 12.82 19.41 -25.85
C GLY A 297 11.76 19.21 -26.97
N ASN A 298 11.62 18.00 -27.49
CA ASN A 298 10.66 17.68 -28.55
C ASN A 298 9.28 17.29 -28.00
N SER A 299 8.57 18.24 -27.39
CA SER A 299 7.25 18.01 -26.80
C SER A 299 6.22 17.45 -27.80
N ARG A 300 6.32 17.78 -29.08
CA ARG A 300 5.39 17.27 -30.12
C ARG A 300 5.58 15.79 -30.42
N ILE A 301 6.79 15.25 -30.26
CA ILE A 301 7.09 13.83 -30.46
C ILE A 301 6.70 13.02 -29.20
N VAL A 302 6.79 13.60 -28.03
CA VAL A 302 6.33 12.95 -26.76
C VAL A 302 4.83 12.69 -26.78
N ALA A 303 4.03 13.64 -27.26
CA ALA A 303 2.60 13.44 -27.46
C ALA A 303 2.30 12.29 -28.45
N GLY A 304 3.15 12.12 -29.49
CA GLY A 304 3.05 11.01 -30.45
C GLY A 304 3.37 9.64 -29.83
N VAL A 305 4.34 9.56 -28.91
CA VAL A 305 4.68 8.31 -28.23
C VAL A 305 3.61 7.94 -27.20
N GLY A 306 3.08 8.90 -26.46
CA GLY A 306 1.93 8.69 -25.57
C GLY A 306 0.69 8.22 -26.34
N ALA A 307 0.41 8.83 -27.52
CA ALA A 307 -0.69 8.40 -28.38
C ALA A 307 -0.47 7.00 -28.98
N VAL A 308 0.78 6.59 -29.22
CA VAL A 308 1.10 5.21 -29.68
C VAL A 308 0.88 4.22 -28.55
N LEU A 309 1.26 4.54 -27.32
CA LEU A 309 0.97 3.72 -26.15
C LEU A 309 -0.54 3.66 -25.91
N ALA A 310 -1.24 4.78 -25.88
CA ALA A 310 -2.69 4.83 -25.77
C ALA A 310 -3.42 4.10 -26.94
N GLY A 311 -2.90 4.18 -28.15
CA GLY A 311 -3.43 3.46 -29.32
C GLY A 311 -3.20 1.96 -29.30
N ILE A 312 -2.21 1.48 -28.55
CA ILE A 312 -2.00 0.05 -28.29
C ILE A 312 -3.11 -0.47 -27.35
N TYR A 313 -3.55 0.37 -26.40
CA TYR A 313 -4.47 0.00 -25.32
C TYR A 313 -5.93 0.42 -25.54
N GLY A 314 -6.18 1.48 -26.32
CA GLY A 314 -7.52 2.07 -26.48
C GLY A 314 -8.42 1.42 -27.53
N ARG A 315 -8.05 0.28 -28.12
CA ARG A 315 -8.82 -0.30 -29.22
C ARG A 315 -10.09 -1.06 -28.83
N SER A 316 -10.34 -1.25 -27.53
CA SER A 316 -11.58 -1.91 -27.08
C SER A 316 -12.79 -0.98 -26.96
N GLN A 317 -12.60 0.36 -26.97
CA GLN A 317 -13.69 1.31 -26.72
C GLN A 317 -13.80 2.53 -27.68
N ALA A 318 -12.90 2.73 -28.65
CA ALA A 318 -12.93 3.95 -29.46
C ALA A 318 -12.97 3.67 -30.97
N THR A 319 -14.18 3.60 -31.52
CA THR A 319 -14.48 3.98 -32.89
C THR A 319 -14.41 5.51 -33.00
N SER A 320 -13.25 6.13 -33.16
CA SER A 320 -13.15 7.52 -33.52
C SER A 320 -12.14 7.78 -34.64
N ARG A 321 -12.55 8.57 -35.61
CA ARG A 321 -11.82 8.95 -36.82
C ARG A 321 -10.47 9.65 -36.58
N VAL A 322 -10.23 10.14 -35.37
CA VAL A 322 -9.01 10.87 -34.99
C VAL A 322 -7.76 9.95 -34.91
N ALA A 323 -7.93 8.65 -34.70
CA ALA A 323 -6.82 7.72 -34.68
C ALA A 323 -6.20 7.42 -36.05
N ASN A 324 -6.93 7.65 -37.13
CA ASN A 324 -6.44 7.44 -38.51
C ASN A 324 -5.54 8.57 -39.01
N ASP A 325 -5.80 9.80 -38.63
CA ASP A 325 -5.01 10.95 -39.09
C ASP A 325 -3.66 11.09 -38.39
N ALA A 326 -3.54 10.63 -37.14
CA ALA A 326 -2.27 10.60 -36.43
C ALA A 326 -1.30 9.51 -36.96
N SER A 327 -1.83 8.46 -37.61
CA SER A 327 -1.03 7.37 -38.20
C SER A 327 -0.35 7.76 -39.52
N ILE A 328 -0.85 8.76 -40.21
CA ILE A 328 -0.32 9.23 -41.53
C ILE A 328 0.85 10.20 -41.32
N ALA A 329 0.83 11.01 -40.27
CA ALA A 329 1.90 11.98 -39.99
C ALA A 329 3.23 11.32 -39.54
N THR A 330 3.19 10.10 -39.00
CA THR A 330 4.37 9.34 -38.56
C THR A 330 5.03 8.52 -39.67
N ALA A 331 4.37 8.34 -40.78
CA ALA A 331 4.87 7.57 -41.95
C ALA A 331 6.03 8.23 -42.70
N ALA A 332 6.29 9.52 -42.48
CA ALA A 332 7.30 10.28 -43.21
C ALA A 332 8.73 10.24 -42.60
N VAL A 333 8.94 9.64 -41.43
CA VAL A 333 10.25 9.67 -40.76
C VAL A 333 10.90 8.30 -40.56
N GLY A 334 10.38 7.22 -41.11
CA GLY A 334 11.12 5.98 -41.02
C GLY A 334 10.36 4.69 -41.28
N GLY A 335 10.20 4.33 -42.52
CA GLY A 335 9.57 3.06 -42.96
C GLY A 335 10.23 1.79 -42.40
N TYR A 336 11.38 1.87 -41.70
CA TYR A 336 12.08 0.72 -41.10
C TYR A 336 11.67 0.44 -39.65
N VAL A 337 11.16 1.44 -38.94
CA VAL A 337 10.74 1.32 -37.54
C VAL A 337 9.34 0.69 -37.42
N ILE A 338 8.54 0.78 -38.47
CA ILE A 338 7.11 0.39 -38.45
C ILE A 338 6.91 -1.12 -38.42
N LYS A 339 7.72 -1.90 -39.15
CA LYS A 339 7.50 -3.35 -39.26
C LYS A 339 7.89 -4.11 -37.99
N SER A 340 9.01 -3.78 -37.37
CA SER A 340 9.40 -4.35 -36.09
C SER A 340 8.58 -3.83 -34.90
N GLY A 341 7.98 -2.63 -35.06
CA GLY A 341 7.05 -2.05 -34.11
C GLY A 341 5.69 -2.74 -34.08
N LEU A 342 5.20 -3.22 -35.24
CA LEU A 342 3.87 -3.82 -35.35
C LEU A 342 3.79 -5.20 -34.69
N GLU A 343 4.83 -6.04 -34.85
CA GLU A 343 4.90 -7.37 -34.24
C GLU A 343 5.06 -7.26 -32.71
N LYS A 344 5.91 -6.36 -32.24
CA LYS A 344 6.02 -6.05 -30.81
C LYS A 344 4.76 -5.44 -30.23
N LYS A 345 4.00 -4.69 -31.05
CA LYS A 345 2.75 -4.04 -30.72
C LYS A 345 1.63 -5.05 -30.47
N GLN A 346 1.49 -6.08 -31.31
CA GLN A 346 0.51 -7.15 -31.08
C GLN A 346 0.85 -8.00 -29.85
N GLN A 347 2.12 -8.25 -29.61
CA GLN A 347 2.58 -9.03 -28.45
C GLN A 347 2.39 -8.26 -27.14
N ALA A 348 2.65 -6.95 -27.13
CA ALA A 348 2.39 -6.09 -25.97
C ALA A 348 0.88 -5.99 -25.66
N ALA A 349 0.03 -5.89 -26.65
CA ALA A 349 -1.42 -5.83 -26.47
C ALA A 349 -1.97 -7.09 -25.79
N SER A 350 -1.48 -8.27 -26.14
CA SER A 350 -1.93 -9.54 -25.54
C SER A 350 -1.54 -9.67 -24.05
N TYR A 351 -0.35 -9.17 -23.66
CA TYR A 351 0.06 -9.18 -22.24
C TYR A 351 -0.76 -8.23 -21.39
N ASN A 352 -1.11 -7.06 -21.93
CA ASN A 352 -1.92 -6.09 -21.23
C ASN A 352 -3.33 -6.61 -21.00
N GLU A 353 -3.92 -7.17 -22.04
CA GLU A 353 -5.25 -7.77 -21.97
C GLU A 353 -5.28 -8.90 -20.92
N ALA A 354 -4.26 -9.77 -20.90
CA ALA A 354 -4.16 -10.83 -19.91
C ALA A 354 -4.03 -10.30 -18.48
N VAL A 355 -3.22 -9.26 -18.25
CA VAL A 355 -3.06 -8.66 -16.90
C VAL A 355 -4.34 -7.94 -16.47
N ALA A 356 -4.96 -7.19 -17.37
CA ALA A 356 -6.21 -6.48 -17.12
C ALA A 356 -7.36 -7.45 -16.80
N GLU A 357 -7.51 -8.52 -17.61
CA GLU A 357 -8.53 -9.54 -17.41
C GLU A 357 -8.37 -10.26 -16.05
N MET A 358 -7.14 -10.59 -15.65
CA MET A 358 -6.89 -11.20 -14.35
C MET A 358 -7.27 -10.27 -13.20
N GLY A 359 -6.97 -8.96 -13.29
CA GLY A 359 -7.35 -7.98 -12.28
C GLY A 359 -8.88 -7.88 -12.13
N VAL A 360 -9.58 -7.71 -13.24
CA VAL A 360 -11.05 -7.63 -13.29
C VAL A 360 -11.70 -8.93 -12.78
N SER A 361 -11.16 -10.08 -13.14
CA SER A 361 -11.67 -11.38 -12.69
C SER A 361 -11.63 -11.54 -11.17
N LEU A 362 -10.55 -11.10 -10.53
CA LEU A 362 -10.45 -11.17 -9.06
C LEU A 362 -11.39 -10.20 -8.34
N GLU A 363 -11.67 -9.04 -8.95
CA GLU A 363 -12.62 -8.07 -8.39
C GLU A 363 -14.08 -8.50 -8.59
N ALA A 364 -14.37 -9.12 -9.74
CA ALA A 364 -15.75 -9.46 -10.10
C ALA A 364 -16.29 -10.63 -9.27
N GLU A 365 -15.63 -11.76 -9.33
CA GLU A 365 -16.09 -12.97 -8.64
C GLU A 365 -14.96 -13.97 -8.44
N ILE A 366 -14.82 -14.46 -7.22
CA ILE A 366 -13.96 -15.61 -6.89
C ILE A 366 -14.81 -16.85 -6.65
N ALA A 367 -14.18 -18.02 -6.62
CA ALA A 367 -14.89 -19.27 -6.37
C ALA A 367 -15.76 -19.17 -5.09
N PRO A 368 -17.05 -19.54 -5.17
CA PRO A 368 -17.94 -19.51 -4.01
C PRO A 368 -17.40 -20.37 -2.88
N ARG A 369 -17.49 -19.86 -1.63
CA ARG A 369 -17.10 -20.60 -0.44
C ARG A 369 -18.33 -21.18 0.25
N VAL A 370 -18.24 -22.46 0.53
CA VAL A 370 -19.26 -23.21 1.25
C VAL A 370 -18.86 -23.33 2.71
N ILE A 371 -19.64 -22.76 3.60
CA ILE A 371 -19.45 -22.81 5.05
C ILE A 371 -20.48 -23.76 5.63
N ALA A 372 -20.03 -24.87 6.20
CA ALA A 372 -20.89 -25.80 6.92
C ALA A 372 -21.01 -25.34 8.38
N LEU A 373 -22.24 -25.06 8.82
CA LEU A 373 -22.62 -24.85 10.21
C LEU A 373 -23.39 -26.11 10.70
N GLU A 374 -23.56 -26.25 12.01
CA GLU A 374 -24.20 -27.44 12.62
C GLU A 374 -25.54 -27.77 11.98
N ASP A 375 -26.35 -26.75 11.67
CA ASP A 375 -27.72 -26.92 11.17
C ASP A 375 -27.93 -26.48 9.70
N GLN A 376 -26.94 -25.85 9.07
CA GLN A 376 -27.09 -25.31 7.72
C GLN A 376 -25.76 -25.14 6.98
N THR A 377 -25.88 -25.14 5.66
CA THR A 377 -24.76 -24.85 4.76
C THR A 377 -25.02 -23.50 4.08
N ILE A 378 -24.08 -22.57 4.20
CA ILE A 378 -24.14 -21.23 3.61
C ILE A 378 -23.08 -21.11 2.53
N THR A 379 -23.46 -20.58 1.37
CA THR A 379 -22.53 -20.30 0.27
C THR A 379 -22.27 -18.80 0.18
N LEU A 380 -21.02 -18.40 0.32
CA LEU A 380 -20.57 -17.02 0.14
C LEU A 380 -20.15 -16.83 -1.33
N THR A 381 -20.57 -15.73 -1.95
CA THR A 381 -20.39 -15.47 -3.38
C THR A 381 -19.93 -14.04 -3.65
N GLY A 382 -19.42 -13.79 -4.84
CA GLY A 382 -18.94 -12.49 -5.29
C GLY A 382 -17.42 -12.31 -5.12
N SER A 383 -16.98 -11.08 -5.08
CA SER A 383 -15.57 -10.74 -4.88
C SER A 383 -15.06 -11.14 -3.50
N VAL A 384 -13.73 -11.13 -3.31
CA VAL A 384 -13.10 -11.35 -1.98
C VAL A 384 -13.72 -10.47 -0.91
N GLN A 385 -13.91 -9.19 -1.23
CA GLN A 385 -14.50 -8.23 -0.29
C GLN A 385 -15.97 -8.54 0.00
N ALA A 386 -16.75 -8.90 -1.00
CA ALA A 386 -18.17 -9.26 -0.84
C ALA A 386 -18.34 -10.53 0.00
N GLN A 387 -17.53 -11.55 -0.26
CA GLN A 387 -17.56 -12.79 0.55
C GLN A 387 -17.14 -12.51 2.00
N TYR A 388 -16.16 -11.64 2.23
CA TYR A 388 -15.76 -11.25 3.59
C TYR A 388 -16.88 -10.49 4.34
N GLN A 389 -17.59 -9.59 3.67
CA GLN A 389 -18.75 -8.90 4.27
C GLN A 389 -19.86 -9.90 4.67
N GLN A 390 -20.21 -10.82 3.79
CA GLN A 390 -21.17 -11.90 4.10
C GLN A 390 -20.68 -12.76 5.28
N TRP A 391 -19.37 -13.04 5.33
CA TRP A 391 -18.76 -13.75 6.44
C TRP A 391 -18.89 -12.99 7.77
N GLN A 392 -18.63 -11.68 7.80
CA GLN A 392 -18.81 -10.87 9.00
C GLN A 392 -20.24 -10.88 9.51
N GLU A 393 -21.23 -10.78 8.62
CA GLU A 393 -22.64 -10.88 8.99
C GLU A 393 -22.97 -12.26 9.59
N LEU A 394 -22.38 -13.31 9.04
CA LEU A 394 -22.55 -14.67 9.56
C LEU A 394 -21.91 -14.81 10.95
N LEU A 395 -20.70 -14.29 11.15
CA LEU A 395 -20.04 -14.28 12.45
C LEU A 395 -20.88 -13.57 13.53
N GLN A 396 -21.52 -12.44 13.18
CA GLN A 396 -22.42 -11.74 14.10
C GLN A 396 -23.61 -12.62 14.52
N LYS A 397 -24.23 -13.34 13.57
CA LYS A 397 -25.32 -14.29 13.86
C LYS A 397 -24.84 -15.43 14.76
N ILE A 398 -23.68 -16.03 14.45
CA ILE A 398 -23.09 -17.09 15.27
C ILE A 398 -22.87 -16.61 16.71
N TYR A 399 -22.31 -15.41 16.85
CA TYR A 399 -22.07 -14.82 18.17
C TYR A 399 -23.36 -14.61 18.96
N GLN A 400 -24.43 -14.09 18.33
CA GLN A 400 -25.74 -13.91 18.95
C GLN A 400 -26.37 -15.23 19.37
N GLN A 401 -26.31 -16.28 18.53
CA GLN A 401 -26.79 -17.63 18.88
C GLN A 401 -26.03 -18.21 20.08
N GLU A 402 -24.70 -18.11 20.10
CA GLU A 402 -23.88 -18.58 21.22
C GLU A 402 -24.14 -17.80 22.51
N ARG A 403 -24.63 -16.57 22.41
CA ARG A 403 -25.05 -15.75 23.55
C ARG A 403 -26.42 -16.13 24.10
N GLY A 404 -27.25 -16.80 23.32
CA GLY A 404 -28.62 -17.16 23.66
C GLY A 404 -29.63 -16.01 23.49
N ASP A 405 -29.31 -15.04 22.62
CA ASP A 405 -30.15 -13.86 22.36
C ASP A 405 -31.13 -14.07 21.19
N LEU A 406 -31.24 -15.30 20.63
CA LEU A 406 -32.15 -15.68 19.54
C LEU A 406 -33.17 -16.72 20.01
#